data_ce678580c0df2cf39cf4372439d5d899
#
_entry.id   ce678580c0df2cf39cf4372439d5d899
#
_cell.length_a   1.000
_cell.length_b   1.000
_cell.length_c   1.000
_cell.angle_alpha   90.00
_cell.angle_beta   90.00
_cell.angle_gamma   90.00
#
_symmetry.space_group_name_H-M   'P 1'
#
loop_
_entity.id
_entity.type
_entity.pdbx_description
1 polymer ?
#
loop_
_entity_poly.entity_id
_entity_poly.type
_entity_poly.pdbx_seq_one_letter_code
_entity_poly.pdbx_strand_id
1 'polypeptide(L)'
;AIISEYIEGETLAALMEAHPERRQEYLEQMTKLQIEIFRKNSPVLGSLKEKMAHQIQSVEELGEVNRFEILTKLNGMKNHRKLCHGDFCPDNIIVGKDGWYVLDWIHAAAGNASGDAARTYLLLSLTNKEDADYYLETFCRLTGIERSYVNEWIPIVAAAQLVKKRPHERELLLKWVEVCDID
;
A
#
# COMPACT_ATOMS: atom_id res chain seq x y z
N ALA A 1 -7.18 -11.39 -24.21
CA ALA A 1 -6.16 -10.34 -24.40
C ALA A 1 -6.68 -9.04 -23.76
N ILE A 2 -5.85 -8.34 -23.04
CA ILE A 2 -6.16 -6.99 -22.52
C ILE A 2 -5.46 -6.03 -23.47
N ILE A 3 -6.20 -5.06 -24.00
CA ILE A 3 -5.66 -3.97 -24.81
C ILE A 3 -5.76 -2.72 -23.94
N SER A 4 -4.62 -2.06 -23.73
CA SER A 4 -4.55 -0.77 -23.00
C SER A 4 -3.92 0.28 -23.89
N GLU A 5 -4.23 1.54 -23.58
CA GLU A 5 -3.53 2.67 -24.19
C GLU A 5 -2.04 2.66 -23.79
N TYR A 6 -1.17 2.99 -24.72
CA TYR A 6 0.24 3.20 -24.44
C TYR A 6 0.46 4.62 -23.94
N ILE A 7 1.03 4.74 -22.75
CA ILE A 7 1.40 6.03 -22.16
C ILE A 7 2.90 6.25 -22.36
N GLU A 8 3.25 7.31 -23.10
CA GLU A 8 4.63 7.72 -23.31
C GLU A 8 5.16 8.43 -22.07
N GLY A 9 6.28 7.98 -21.52
CA GLY A 9 6.91 8.54 -20.33
C GLY A 9 7.84 7.55 -19.65
N GLU A 10 8.38 7.94 -18.50
CA GLU A 10 9.24 7.10 -17.67
C GLU A 10 8.52 6.72 -16.38
N THR A 11 8.86 5.57 -15.80
CA THR A 11 8.35 5.21 -14.48
C THR A 11 8.90 6.16 -13.44
N LEU A 12 8.10 6.44 -12.41
CA LEU A 12 8.56 7.24 -11.29
C LEU A 12 9.77 6.60 -10.61
N ALA A 13 9.83 5.27 -10.55
CA ALA A 13 10.99 4.54 -10.02
C ALA A 13 12.27 4.87 -10.81
N ALA A 14 12.24 4.84 -12.14
CA ALA A 14 13.37 5.19 -12.98
C ALA A 14 13.81 6.67 -12.78
N LEU A 15 12.85 7.59 -12.68
CA LEU A 15 13.15 9.00 -12.40
C LEU A 15 13.76 9.21 -11.01
N MET A 16 13.32 8.47 -10.00
CA MET A 16 13.89 8.53 -8.64
C MET A 16 15.33 8.00 -8.59
N GLU A 17 15.66 7.01 -9.43
CA GLU A 17 17.05 6.53 -9.59
C GLU A 17 17.92 7.51 -10.35
N ALA A 18 17.41 8.08 -11.45
CA ALA A 18 18.14 9.02 -12.29
C ALA A 18 18.38 10.38 -11.61
N HIS A 19 17.47 10.78 -10.70
CA HIS A 19 17.47 12.08 -10.04
C HIS A 19 17.31 11.95 -8.52
N PRO A 20 18.29 11.38 -7.81
CA PRO A 20 18.19 11.15 -6.36
C PRO A 20 18.02 12.46 -5.57
N GLU A 21 18.50 13.58 -6.07
CA GLU A 21 18.34 14.92 -5.48
C GLU A 21 16.89 15.42 -5.48
N ARG A 22 16.03 14.87 -6.35
CA ARG A 22 14.61 15.20 -6.46
C ARG A 22 13.69 14.17 -5.79
N ARG A 23 14.28 13.17 -5.13
CA ARG A 23 13.55 12.01 -4.59
C ARG A 23 12.39 12.39 -3.66
N GLN A 24 12.62 13.35 -2.76
CA GLN A 24 11.57 13.84 -1.86
C GLN A 24 10.45 14.59 -2.60
N GLU A 25 10.79 15.36 -3.62
CA GLU A 25 9.79 16.03 -4.48
C GLU A 25 8.88 14.98 -5.15
N TYR A 26 9.47 13.94 -5.73
CA TYR A 26 8.74 12.85 -6.37
C TYR A 26 7.84 12.11 -5.39
N LEU A 27 8.31 11.79 -4.20
CA LEU A 27 7.51 11.14 -3.16
C LEU A 27 6.36 12.03 -2.67
N GLU A 28 6.56 13.32 -2.55
CA GLU A 28 5.49 14.26 -2.19
C GLU A 28 4.41 14.32 -3.27
N GLN A 29 4.77 14.38 -4.54
CA GLN A 29 3.82 14.36 -5.65
C GLN A 29 3.08 13.02 -5.74
N MET A 30 3.79 11.90 -5.58
CA MET A 30 3.20 10.56 -5.49
C MET A 30 2.17 10.48 -4.36
N THR A 31 2.49 11.00 -3.18
CA THR A 31 1.58 11.03 -2.02
C THR A 31 0.32 11.85 -2.33
N LYS A 32 0.48 13.03 -2.93
CA LYS A 32 -0.66 13.88 -3.35
C LYS A 32 -1.55 13.16 -4.35
N LEU A 33 -0.96 12.47 -5.32
CA LEU A 33 -1.69 11.69 -6.31
C LEU A 33 -2.52 10.57 -5.66
N GLN A 34 -1.96 9.85 -4.69
CA GLN A 34 -2.71 8.83 -3.96
C GLN A 34 -3.84 9.42 -3.12
N ILE A 35 -3.63 10.58 -2.51
CA ILE A 35 -4.68 11.30 -1.76
C ILE A 35 -5.83 11.70 -2.71
N GLU A 36 -5.55 12.12 -3.93
CA GLU A 36 -6.59 12.40 -4.93
C GLU A 36 -7.40 11.14 -5.30
N ILE A 37 -6.76 9.98 -5.40
CA ILE A 37 -7.45 8.69 -5.59
C ILE A 37 -8.39 8.43 -4.41
N PHE A 38 -7.96 8.65 -3.17
CA PHE A 38 -8.78 8.45 -1.97
C PHE A 38 -9.98 9.40 -1.85
N ARG A 39 -10.00 10.52 -2.59
CA ARG A 39 -11.19 11.39 -2.68
C ARG A 39 -12.35 10.74 -3.43
N LYS A 40 -12.07 9.70 -4.22
CA LYS A 40 -13.08 8.96 -4.96
C LYS A 40 -13.65 7.83 -4.10
N ASN A 41 -14.94 7.56 -4.29
CA ASN A 41 -15.58 6.37 -3.74
C ASN A 41 -15.84 5.38 -4.88
N SER A 42 -15.71 4.09 -4.58
CA SER A 42 -15.97 3.04 -5.55
C SER A 42 -17.02 2.06 -5.02
N PRO A 43 -18.30 2.28 -5.32
CA PRO A 43 -19.36 1.41 -4.84
C PRO A 43 -19.41 0.04 -5.54
N VAL A 44 -18.76 -0.10 -6.71
CA VAL A 44 -18.81 -1.31 -7.53
C VAL A 44 -17.64 -2.27 -7.30
N LEU A 45 -16.56 -1.79 -6.68
CA LEU A 45 -15.41 -2.65 -6.37
C LEU A 45 -15.65 -3.48 -5.10
N GLY A 46 -15.06 -4.67 -5.08
CA GLY A 46 -15.04 -5.53 -3.91
C GLY A 46 -14.34 -4.88 -2.70
N SER A 47 -14.65 -5.40 -1.51
CA SER A 47 -14.11 -4.87 -0.25
C SER A 47 -12.62 -5.16 -0.09
N LEU A 48 -11.83 -4.13 0.24
CA LEU A 48 -10.42 -4.27 0.61
C LEU A 48 -10.24 -5.21 1.82
N LYS A 49 -11.12 -5.08 2.84
CA LYS A 49 -11.08 -5.94 4.04
C LYS A 49 -11.34 -7.40 3.70
N GLU A 50 -12.35 -7.70 2.89
CA GLU A 50 -12.63 -9.08 2.47
C GLU A 50 -11.48 -9.67 1.68
N LYS A 51 -10.90 -8.89 0.75
CA LYS A 51 -9.72 -9.30 -0.01
C LYS A 51 -8.54 -9.64 0.91
N MET A 52 -8.22 -8.76 1.86
CA MET A 52 -7.15 -9.00 2.83
C MET A 52 -7.46 -10.22 3.72
N ALA A 53 -8.71 -10.37 4.18
CA ALA A 53 -9.11 -11.52 4.99
C ALA A 53 -8.88 -12.84 4.24
N HIS A 54 -9.27 -12.93 2.97
CA HIS A 54 -9.01 -14.12 2.14
C HIS A 54 -7.51 -14.40 1.97
N GLN A 55 -6.72 -13.36 1.73
CA GLN A 55 -5.27 -13.50 1.63
C GLN A 55 -4.67 -14.05 2.93
N ILE A 56 -5.00 -13.44 4.08
CA ILE A 56 -4.49 -13.85 5.41
C ILE A 56 -4.91 -15.28 5.74
N GLN A 57 -6.15 -15.66 5.44
CA GLN A 57 -6.64 -17.03 5.65
C GLN A 57 -5.85 -18.07 4.85
N SER A 58 -5.35 -17.72 3.68
CA SER A 58 -4.59 -18.62 2.80
C SER A 58 -3.10 -18.74 3.15
N VAL A 59 -2.57 -17.93 4.08
CA VAL A 59 -1.16 -17.97 4.50
C VAL A 59 -0.95 -19.06 5.56
N GLU A 60 -0.33 -20.16 5.17
CA GLU A 60 -0.10 -21.31 6.05
C GLU A 60 0.92 -21.01 7.16
N GLU A 61 1.95 -20.21 6.86
CA GLU A 61 3.08 -19.93 7.76
C GLU A 61 2.75 -19.01 8.95
N LEU A 62 1.59 -18.34 8.96
CA LEU A 62 1.17 -17.48 10.08
C LEU A 62 0.82 -18.24 11.36
N GLY A 63 0.57 -19.55 11.26
CA GLY A 63 0.01 -20.29 12.39
C GLY A 63 -1.43 -19.86 12.75
N GLU A 64 -2.10 -20.62 13.61
CA GLU A 64 -3.52 -20.38 13.90
C GLU A 64 -3.73 -19.16 14.80
N VAL A 65 -2.88 -18.97 15.81
CA VAL A 65 -3.00 -17.87 16.78
C VAL A 65 -2.81 -16.52 16.09
N ASN A 66 -1.66 -16.32 15.44
CA ASN A 66 -1.34 -15.05 14.75
C ASN A 66 -2.38 -14.74 13.66
N ARG A 67 -2.85 -15.77 12.93
CA ARG A 67 -3.91 -15.58 11.94
C ARG A 67 -5.20 -15.09 12.58
N PHE A 68 -5.61 -15.67 13.70
CA PHE A 68 -6.81 -15.27 14.42
C PHE A 68 -6.70 -13.82 14.92
N GLU A 69 -5.57 -13.45 15.51
CA GLU A 69 -5.32 -12.10 16.02
C GLU A 69 -5.34 -11.04 14.91
N ILE A 70 -4.64 -11.30 13.81
CA ILE A 70 -4.62 -10.39 12.65
C ILE A 70 -6.01 -10.23 12.01
N LEU A 71 -6.77 -11.32 11.88
CA LEU A 71 -8.14 -11.25 11.37
C LEU A 71 -9.07 -10.52 12.32
N THR A 72 -8.89 -10.68 13.62
CA THR A 72 -9.64 -9.94 14.65
C THR A 72 -9.33 -8.45 14.57
N LYS A 73 -8.04 -8.09 14.46
CA LYS A 73 -7.60 -6.71 14.25
C LYS A 73 -8.18 -6.12 12.96
N LEU A 74 -8.07 -6.83 11.84
CA LEU A 74 -8.67 -6.42 10.57
C LEU A 74 -10.17 -6.16 10.69
N ASN A 75 -10.89 -7.04 11.39
CA ASN A 75 -12.33 -6.89 11.59
C ASN A 75 -12.69 -5.63 12.39
N GLY A 76 -11.86 -5.26 13.38
CA GLY A 76 -12.01 -4.04 14.18
C GLY A 76 -11.71 -2.74 13.42
N MET A 77 -10.98 -2.79 12.31
CA MET A 77 -10.65 -1.59 11.53
C MET A 77 -11.90 -0.95 10.91
N LYS A 78 -11.92 0.40 10.86
CA LYS A 78 -13.04 1.16 10.29
C LYS A 78 -13.28 0.79 8.82
N ASN A 79 -14.54 0.54 8.49
CA ASN A 79 -14.94 0.22 7.13
C ASN A 79 -15.25 1.51 6.35
N HIS A 80 -14.53 1.73 5.27
CA HIS A 80 -14.73 2.84 4.34
C HIS A 80 -14.93 2.28 2.92
N ARG A 81 -15.33 3.16 1.98
CA ARG A 81 -15.52 2.80 0.56
C ARG A 81 -14.72 3.71 -0.37
N LYS A 82 -13.54 4.13 0.08
CA LYS A 82 -12.61 4.90 -0.74
C LYS A 82 -12.04 4.01 -1.84
N LEU A 83 -11.76 4.61 -3.00
CA LEU A 83 -11.00 3.93 -4.03
C LEU A 83 -9.58 3.68 -3.53
N CYS A 84 -9.20 2.43 -3.40
CA CYS A 84 -7.87 1.96 -3.04
C CYS A 84 -7.24 1.28 -4.24
N HIS A 85 -5.97 1.56 -4.51
CA HIS A 85 -5.24 0.97 -5.63
C HIS A 85 -4.80 -0.48 -5.35
N GLY A 86 -4.32 -0.72 -4.13
CA GLY A 86 -3.88 -2.03 -3.68
C GLY A 86 -2.47 -2.44 -4.10
N ASP A 87 -1.81 -1.66 -4.95
CA ASP A 87 -0.39 -1.86 -5.36
C ASP A 87 0.24 -0.52 -5.82
N PHE A 88 -0.04 0.55 -5.08
CA PHE A 88 0.44 1.89 -5.40
C PHE A 88 1.92 2.04 -5.03
N CYS A 89 2.77 2.10 -6.03
CA CYS A 89 4.23 2.19 -5.88
C CYS A 89 4.84 2.95 -7.08
N PRO A 90 6.11 3.40 -6.99
CA PRO A 90 6.76 4.16 -8.06
C PRO A 90 6.81 3.45 -9.41
N ASP A 91 6.88 2.11 -9.43
CA ASP A 91 6.89 1.31 -10.68
C ASP A 91 5.56 1.37 -11.42
N ASN A 92 4.45 1.61 -10.71
CA ASN A 92 3.10 1.69 -11.27
C ASN A 92 2.68 3.15 -11.59
N ILE A 93 3.61 4.09 -11.65
CA ILE A 93 3.35 5.47 -12.01
C ILE A 93 4.22 5.87 -13.19
N ILE A 94 3.60 6.33 -14.27
CA ILE A 94 4.29 6.91 -15.42
C ILE A 94 4.23 8.43 -15.32
N VAL A 95 5.38 9.08 -15.43
CA VAL A 95 5.50 10.52 -15.57
C VAL A 95 5.65 10.83 -17.04
N GLY A 96 4.56 11.25 -17.64
CA GLY A 96 4.49 11.62 -19.06
C GLY A 96 4.54 13.12 -19.26
N LYS A 97 4.54 13.53 -20.53
CA LYS A 97 4.60 14.93 -20.92
C LYS A 97 3.40 15.76 -20.41
N ASP A 98 2.23 15.14 -20.39
CA ASP A 98 0.96 15.82 -20.06
C ASP A 98 0.48 15.55 -18.62
N GLY A 99 1.24 14.79 -17.84
CA GLY A 99 0.88 14.48 -16.46
C GLY A 99 1.39 13.13 -15.92
N TRP A 100 0.89 12.78 -14.76
CA TRP A 100 1.21 11.54 -14.07
C TRP A 100 0.06 10.55 -14.25
N TYR A 101 0.38 9.31 -14.59
CA TYR A 101 -0.58 8.25 -14.89
C TYR A 101 -0.35 7.07 -13.98
N VAL A 102 -1.40 6.59 -13.35
CA VAL A 102 -1.35 5.41 -12.46
C VAL A 102 -1.78 4.18 -13.25
N LEU A 103 -0.93 3.17 -13.26
CA LEU A 103 -1.11 1.92 -13.98
C LEU A 103 -1.47 0.76 -13.04
N ASP A 104 -1.85 -0.37 -13.61
CA ASP A 104 -2.08 -1.65 -12.93
C ASP A 104 -3.12 -1.61 -11.79
N TRP A 105 -4.35 -1.31 -12.16
CA TRP A 105 -5.51 -1.27 -11.27
C TRP A 105 -6.12 -2.65 -10.95
N ILE A 106 -5.45 -3.74 -11.30
CA ILE A 106 -5.96 -5.10 -11.10
C ILE A 106 -6.22 -5.42 -9.61
N HIS A 107 -5.54 -4.72 -8.71
CA HIS A 107 -5.69 -4.87 -7.28
C HIS A 107 -6.65 -3.89 -6.64
N ALA A 108 -7.31 -3.03 -7.44
CA ALA A 108 -8.22 -2.02 -6.94
C ALA A 108 -9.37 -2.61 -6.10
N ALA A 109 -9.71 -1.89 -5.03
CA ALA A 109 -10.76 -2.28 -4.10
C ALA A 109 -11.43 -1.05 -3.48
N ALA A 110 -12.61 -1.24 -2.90
CA ALA A 110 -13.26 -0.24 -2.06
C ALA A 110 -12.85 -0.45 -0.60
N GLY A 111 -12.25 0.54 0.06
CA GLY A 111 -11.72 0.32 1.40
C GLY A 111 -11.33 1.56 2.19
N ASN A 112 -10.52 1.33 3.20
CA ASN A 112 -9.95 2.36 4.05
C ASN A 112 -8.64 2.89 3.44
N ALA A 113 -8.55 4.20 3.24
CA ALA A 113 -7.38 4.87 2.69
C ALA A 113 -6.10 4.58 3.49
N SER A 114 -6.19 4.49 4.83
CA SER A 114 -5.03 4.17 5.68
C SER A 114 -4.53 2.74 5.47
N GLY A 115 -5.41 1.79 5.12
CA GLY A 115 -5.02 0.43 4.76
C GLY A 115 -4.24 0.38 3.44
N ASP A 116 -4.66 1.16 2.45
CA ASP A 116 -3.93 1.28 1.18
C ASP A 116 -2.62 2.08 1.33
N ALA A 117 -2.62 3.13 2.17
CA ALA A 117 -1.41 3.86 2.50
C ALA A 117 -0.38 2.98 3.25
N ALA A 118 -0.82 2.17 4.20
CA ALA A 118 0.04 1.18 4.88
C ALA A 118 0.64 0.17 3.89
N ARG A 119 -0.12 -0.21 2.87
CA ARG A 119 0.39 -1.07 1.80
C ARG A 119 1.46 -0.37 0.97
N THR A 120 1.26 0.89 0.59
CA THR A 120 2.28 1.69 -0.11
C THR A 120 3.55 1.84 0.74
N TYR A 121 3.38 2.11 2.04
CA TYR A 121 4.49 2.16 2.99
C TYR A 121 5.28 0.85 3.04
N LEU A 122 4.58 -0.30 3.07
CA LEU A 122 5.20 -1.62 3.01
C LEU A 122 6.02 -1.78 1.72
N LEU A 123 5.43 -1.49 0.56
CA LEU A 123 6.08 -1.65 -0.73
C LEU A 123 7.35 -0.78 -0.84
N LEU A 124 7.29 0.46 -0.38
CA LEU A 124 8.45 1.34 -0.32
C LEU A 124 9.50 0.83 0.67
N SER A 125 9.09 0.30 1.83
CA SER A 125 10.02 -0.25 2.84
C SER A 125 10.80 -1.48 2.36
N LEU A 126 10.25 -2.22 1.40
CA LEU A 126 10.94 -3.35 0.77
C LEU A 126 12.09 -2.91 -0.15
N THR A 127 12.08 -1.66 -0.59
CA THR A 127 13.09 -1.08 -1.50
C THR A 127 13.98 -0.08 -0.77
N ASN A 128 13.37 0.90 -0.10
CA ASN A 128 14.08 1.97 0.62
C ASN A 128 13.25 2.45 1.82
N LYS A 129 13.77 2.21 3.01
CA LYS A 129 13.09 2.55 4.27
C LYS A 129 12.93 4.07 4.47
N GLU A 130 13.90 4.87 4.01
CA GLU A 130 13.86 6.33 4.13
C GLU A 130 12.74 6.91 3.27
N ASP A 131 12.55 6.39 2.06
CA ASP A 131 11.44 6.76 1.17
C ASP A 131 10.08 6.42 1.80
N ALA A 132 9.99 5.25 2.41
CA ALA A 132 8.78 4.83 3.08
C ALA A 132 8.43 5.76 4.24
N ASP A 133 9.39 6.11 5.09
CA ASP A 133 9.19 7.00 6.22
C ASP A 133 8.80 8.41 5.77
N TYR A 134 9.47 8.94 4.75
CA TYR A 134 9.12 10.24 4.17
C TYR A 134 7.70 10.24 3.56
N TYR A 135 7.34 9.18 2.84
CA TYR A 135 6.00 9.01 2.31
C TYR A 135 4.95 9.02 3.42
N LEU A 136 5.14 8.20 4.48
CA LEU A 136 4.17 8.07 5.56
C LEU A 136 4.02 9.37 6.35
N GLU A 137 5.12 10.06 6.63
CA GLU A 137 5.11 11.38 7.28
C GLU A 137 4.33 12.40 6.43
N THR A 138 4.63 12.43 5.11
CA THR A 138 3.94 13.31 4.17
C THR A 138 2.45 12.99 4.08
N PHE A 139 2.09 11.72 4.02
CA PHE A 139 0.68 11.28 4.01
C PHE A 139 -0.05 11.75 5.27
N CYS A 140 0.51 11.51 6.45
CA CYS A 140 -0.08 11.93 7.72
C CYS A 140 -0.21 13.45 7.81
N ARG A 141 0.81 14.19 7.42
CA ARG A 141 0.81 15.67 7.40
C ARG A 141 -0.26 16.24 6.47
N LEU A 142 -0.41 15.68 5.27
CA LEU A 142 -1.37 16.19 4.28
C LEU A 142 -2.83 15.80 4.55
N THR A 143 -3.05 14.67 5.21
CA THR A 143 -4.40 14.16 5.49
C THR A 143 -4.91 14.48 6.88
N GLY A 144 -4.04 14.80 7.83
CA GLY A 144 -4.35 14.92 9.25
C GLY A 144 -4.64 13.57 9.93
N ILE A 145 -4.37 12.44 9.26
CA ILE A 145 -4.52 11.10 9.84
C ILE A 145 -3.34 10.82 10.75
N GLU A 146 -3.63 10.38 11.97
CA GLU A 146 -2.60 10.00 12.93
C GLU A 146 -1.76 8.82 12.43
N ARG A 147 -0.43 8.91 12.56
CA ARG A 147 0.50 7.84 12.18
C ARG A 147 0.19 6.53 12.91
N SER A 148 -0.19 6.60 14.18
CA SER A 148 -0.61 5.45 14.98
C SER A 148 -1.72 4.65 14.30
N TYR A 149 -2.73 5.33 13.75
CA TYR A 149 -3.82 4.66 13.04
C TYR A 149 -3.37 3.97 11.74
N VAL A 150 -2.42 4.55 10.99
CA VAL A 150 -1.83 3.86 9.83
C VAL A 150 -0.99 2.67 10.28
N ASN A 151 -0.27 2.81 11.40
CA ASN A 151 0.55 1.71 11.95
C ASN A 151 -0.28 0.49 12.36
N GLU A 152 -1.54 0.67 12.79
CA GLU A 152 -2.44 -0.45 13.06
C GLU A 152 -2.71 -1.33 11.82
N TRP A 153 -2.59 -0.79 10.61
CA TRP A 153 -2.73 -1.52 9.36
C TRP A 153 -1.48 -2.30 8.94
N ILE A 154 -0.29 -1.92 9.45
CA ILE A 154 0.99 -2.50 9.01
C ILE A 154 1.04 -4.03 9.18
N PRO A 155 0.73 -4.62 10.36
CA PRO A 155 0.73 -6.07 10.51
C PRO A 155 -0.31 -6.77 9.61
N ILE A 156 -1.45 -6.11 9.36
CA ILE A 156 -2.50 -6.64 8.49
C ILE A 156 -2.02 -6.73 7.03
N VAL A 157 -1.42 -5.65 6.51
CA VAL A 157 -0.91 -5.63 5.14
C VAL A 157 0.32 -6.52 4.97
N ALA A 158 1.16 -6.65 6.01
CA ALA A 158 2.28 -7.57 6.02
C ALA A 158 1.81 -9.03 5.95
N ALA A 159 0.85 -9.41 6.78
CA ALA A 159 0.25 -10.74 6.76
C ALA A 159 -0.40 -11.06 5.41
N ALA A 160 -1.15 -10.11 4.84
CA ALA A 160 -1.76 -10.27 3.52
C ALA A 160 -0.71 -10.42 2.40
N GLN A 161 0.43 -9.73 2.50
CA GLN A 161 1.52 -9.80 1.51
C GLN A 161 2.22 -11.16 1.50
N LEU A 162 2.28 -11.88 2.63
CA LEU A 162 2.90 -13.21 2.70
C LEU A 162 2.32 -14.20 1.70
N VAL A 163 1.08 -14.01 1.25
CA VAL A 163 0.46 -14.85 0.20
C VAL A 163 1.28 -14.88 -1.10
N LYS A 164 2.08 -13.84 -1.37
CA LYS A 164 2.94 -13.78 -2.57
C LYS A 164 4.15 -14.73 -2.50
N LYS A 165 4.45 -15.29 -1.32
CA LYS A 165 5.54 -16.27 -1.06
C LYS A 165 6.90 -15.83 -1.62
N ARG A 166 7.23 -14.54 -1.50
CA ARG A 166 8.51 -13.98 -1.99
C ARG A 166 9.58 -14.12 -0.92
N PRO A 167 10.66 -14.92 -1.13
CA PRO A 167 11.63 -15.21 -0.09
C PRO A 167 12.34 -13.97 0.48
N HIS A 168 12.65 -12.99 -0.36
CA HIS A 168 13.36 -11.77 0.03
C HIS A 168 12.50 -10.79 0.86
N GLU A 169 11.17 -10.90 0.81
CA GLU A 169 10.25 -10.08 1.61
C GLU A 169 9.95 -10.71 2.97
N ARG A 170 10.10 -12.03 3.08
CA ARG A 170 9.55 -12.87 4.14
C ARG A 170 9.99 -12.45 5.54
N GLU A 171 11.29 -12.21 5.76
CA GLU A 171 11.81 -11.84 7.07
C GLU A 171 11.21 -10.54 7.60
N LEU A 172 11.17 -9.50 6.75
CA LEU A 172 10.58 -8.22 7.11
C LEU A 172 9.09 -8.36 7.41
N LEU A 173 8.36 -9.12 6.58
CA LEU A 173 6.91 -9.31 6.74
C LEU A 173 6.58 -10.02 8.04
N LEU A 174 7.28 -11.11 8.37
CA LEU A 174 7.08 -11.84 9.63
C LEU A 174 7.39 -10.95 10.83
N LYS A 175 8.49 -10.21 10.81
CA LYS A 175 8.81 -9.24 11.87
C LYS A 175 7.68 -8.22 12.10
N TRP A 176 7.03 -7.76 11.04
CA TRP A 176 5.94 -6.79 11.16
C TRP A 176 4.64 -7.41 11.66
N VAL A 177 4.42 -8.70 11.41
CA VAL A 177 3.30 -9.45 11.98
C VAL A 177 3.50 -9.67 13.48
N GLU A 178 4.72 -10.00 13.92
CA GLU A 178 5.06 -10.30 15.32
C GLU A 178 5.01 -9.06 16.24
N VAL A 179 5.15 -7.85 15.72
CA VAL A 179 5.04 -6.58 16.49
C VAL A 179 3.62 -6.39 17.11
N CYS A 180 2.66 -7.25 16.78
CA CYS A 180 1.36 -7.26 17.44
C CYS A 180 1.41 -7.81 18.88
N ASP A 181 2.48 -8.50 19.28
CA ASP A 181 2.58 -9.20 20.57
C ASP A 181 3.22 -8.36 21.70
N ILE A 182 3.50 -7.07 21.46
CA ILE A 182 4.15 -6.21 22.46
C ILE A 182 3.27 -4.99 22.76
N ASP A 183 2.20 -5.22 23.56
CA ASP A 183 1.61 -4.21 24.45
C ASP A 183 0.89 -4.88 25.63
#